data_0791e94d1d08e4fe82a9f3d486d596f7
#
_entry.id   0791e94d1d08e4fe82a9f3d486d596f7
#
_cell.length_a   1.000
_cell.length_b   1.000
_cell.length_c   1.000
_cell.angle_alpha   90.00
_cell.angle_beta   90.00
_cell.angle_gamma   90.00
#
_symmetry.space_group_name_H-M   'P 1'
#
loop_
_entity.id
_entity.type
_entity.pdbx_description
1 polymer ?
#
loop_
_entity_poly.entity_id
_entity_poly.type
_entity_poly.pdbx_seq_one_letter_code
_entity_poly.pdbx_strand_id
1 'polypeptide(L)'
;MIERPSTDSGQATEVACLADPVPAHPLLDGLTEIGRGESSIVLASRDDKHVFKVVSSPADYFYLAADDRPTGIHFPHLFADHGIVGKASNGYSFRLLEIERLLPLAGEAAELGRMLVNAYWEGCEKWANMGVNRGRLALYHIAQDPPAGLPASLVKAVAALSDFIEEYPVQPDLLNPGNLMMRGDGTLVLSDPVFLP
;
A
#
# COMPACT_ATOMS: atom_id res chain seq x y z
N MET A 1 -51.16 28.77 -18.82
CA MET A 1 -50.63 28.62 -17.47
C MET A 1 -50.42 27.13 -17.29
N ILE A 2 -49.22 26.64 -17.46
CA ILE A 2 -48.87 25.22 -17.40
C ILE A 2 -47.92 25.07 -16.20
N GLU A 3 -48.41 24.43 -15.13
CA GLU A 3 -47.67 24.13 -13.93
C GLU A 3 -46.63 23.04 -14.25
N ARG A 4 -45.35 23.29 -13.86
CA ARG A 4 -44.30 22.28 -13.88
C ARG A 4 -44.37 21.46 -12.60
N PRO A 5 -44.23 20.12 -12.66
CA PRO A 5 -44.09 19.32 -11.44
C PRO A 5 -42.71 19.54 -10.78
N SER A 6 -42.74 19.73 -9.48
CA SER A 6 -41.55 19.83 -8.62
C SER A 6 -40.82 18.48 -8.61
N THR A 7 -39.55 18.49 -8.99
CA THR A 7 -38.66 17.37 -8.82
C THR A 7 -38.29 17.21 -7.35
N ASP A 8 -38.82 16.15 -6.76
CA ASP A 8 -38.47 15.65 -5.44
C ASP A 8 -36.96 15.22 -5.48
N SER A 9 -36.16 15.98 -4.78
CA SER A 9 -34.73 15.65 -4.61
C SER A 9 -34.63 14.53 -3.60
N GLY A 10 -34.61 13.28 -4.09
CA GLY A 10 -34.25 12.12 -3.31
C GLY A 10 -32.85 12.32 -2.71
N GLN A 11 -32.77 12.58 -1.42
CA GLN A 11 -31.55 12.48 -0.63
C GLN A 11 -31.09 11.04 -0.71
N ALA A 12 -30.05 10.80 -1.54
CA ALA A 12 -29.26 9.59 -1.44
C ALA A 12 -28.62 9.61 -0.04
N THR A 13 -29.12 8.76 0.83
CA THR A 13 -28.51 8.49 2.14
C THR A 13 -27.14 7.87 1.85
N GLU A 14 -26.08 8.65 1.94
CA GLU A 14 -24.71 8.19 1.92
C GLU A 14 -24.56 7.25 3.11
N VAL A 15 -24.63 5.95 2.85
CA VAL A 15 -24.31 4.93 3.85
C VAL A 15 -22.82 5.06 4.10
N ALA A 16 -22.46 5.78 5.15
CA ALA A 16 -21.09 5.81 5.64
C ALA A 16 -20.67 4.36 5.86
N CYS A 17 -19.78 3.86 5.04
CA CYS A 17 -19.19 2.54 5.21
C CYS A 17 -18.42 2.61 6.53
N LEU A 18 -19.00 2.03 7.59
CA LEU A 18 -18.33 1.96 8.89
C LEU A 18 -17.05 1.15 8.70
N ALA A 19 -15.92 1.76 9.02
CA ALA A 19 -14.64 1.08 8.97
C ALA A 19 -14.68 -0.17 9.87
N ASP A 20 -14.16 -1.28 9.37
CA ASP A 20 -14.08 -2.52 10.13
C ASP A 20 -13.42 -2.31 11.49
N PRO A 21 -13.92 -2.91 12.58
CA PRO A 21 -13.27 -2.86 13.87
C PRO A 21 -11.97 -3.67 13.86
N VAL A 22 -11.06 -3.35 14.77
CA VAL A 22 -9.90 -4.21 15.05
C VAL A 22 -10.40 -5.59 15.48
N PRO A 23 -9.97 -6.69 14.84
CA PRO A 23 -10.41 -8.02 15.23
C PRO A 23 -9.94 -8.37 16.64
N ALA A 24 -10.78 -9.11 17.37
CA ALA A 24 -10.43 -9.59 18.71
C ALA A 24 -9.33 -10.67 18.61
N HIS A 25 -8.14 -10.35 19.11
CA HIS A 25 -7.00 -11.27 19.12
C HIS A 25 -6.05 -10.94 20.27
N PRO A 26 -5.53 -11.94 21.04
CA PRO A 26 -4.69 -11.68 22.23
C PRO A 26 -3.46 -10.83 21.96
N LEU A 27 -2.83 -10.92 20.78
CA LEU A 27 -1.67 -10.09 20.42
C LEU A 27 -2.04 -8.62 20.17
N LEU A 28 -3.30 -8.32 19.91
CA LEU A 28 -3.78 -6.97 19.62
C LEU A 28 -4.37 -6.27 20.86
N ASP A 29 -4.58 -7.01 21.96
CA ASP A 29 -5.21 -6.48 23.15
C ASP A 29 -4.41 -5.34 23.77
N GLY A 30 -5.06 -4.19 23.91
CA GLY A 30 -4.49 -2.99 24.52
C GLY A 30 -3.43 -2.26 23.68
N LEU A 31 -3.27 -2.65 22.40
CA LEU A 31 -2.39 -1.93 21.48
C LEU A 31 -3.08 -0.66 20.94
N THR A 32 -2.28 0.33 20.61
CA THR A 32 -2.75 1.61 20.05
C THR A 32 -2.75 1.53 18.51
N GLU A 33 -3.89 1.85 17.91
CA GLU A 33 -3.97 2.05 16.45
C GLU A 33 -3.19 3.31 16.07
N ILE A 34 -2.28 3.18 15.12
CA ILE A 34 -1.41 4.27 14.63
C ILE A 34 -1.62 4.57 13.15
N GLY A 35 -2.39 3.75 12.44
CA GLY A 35 -2.73 3.97 11.05
C GLY A 35 -3.88 3.09 10.60
N ARG A 36 -4.65 3.59 9.64
CA ARG A 36 -5.77 2.87 9.03
C ARG A 36 -5.88 3.25 7.56
N GLY A 37 -5.91 2.23 6.71
CA GLY A 37 -6.23 2.34 5.29
C GLY A 37 -7.59 1.72 4.98
N GLU A 38 -7.91 1.63 3.71
CA GLU A 38 -9.15 1.01 3.22
C GLU A 38 -9.21 -0.49 3.56
N SER A 39 -8.08 -1.19 3.45
CA SER A 39 -7.96 -2.64 3.60
C SER A 39 -7.02 -3.05 4.74
N SER A 40 -6.51 -2.12 5.54
CA SER A 40 -5.54 -2.44 6.58
C SER A 40 -5.68 -1.56 7.82
N ILE A 41 -5.30 -2.14 8.98
CA ILE A 41 -5.22 -1.47 10.27
C ILE A 41 -3.82 -1.72 10.82
N VAL A 42 -3.15 -0.67 11.30
CA VAL A 42 -1.79 -0.75 11.84
C VAL A 42 -1.80 -0.37 13.32
N LEU A 43 -1.31 -1.27 14.16
CA LEU A 43 -1.22 -1.08 15.62
C LEU A 43 0.25 -1.10 16.05
N ALA A 44 0.63 -0.19 16.95
CA ALA A 44 1.96 -0.15 17.51
C ALA A 44 2.17 -1.33 18.45
N SER A 45 3.30 -2.03 18.34
CA SER A 45 3.71 -3.02 19.34
C SER A 45 4.07 -2.33 20.67
N ARG A 46 4.13 -3.11 21.75
CA ARG A 46 4.45 -2.58 23.09
C ARG A 46 5.89 -2.08 23.21
N ASP A 47 6.80 -2.60 22.43
CA ASP A 47 8.22 -2.20 22.42
C ASP A 47 8.53 -1.07 21.42
N ASP A 48 7.49 -0.62 20.67
CA ASP A 48 7.57 0.46 19.68
C ASP A 48 8.54 0.20 18.51
N LYS A 49 9.01 -1.04 18.34
CA LYS A 49 9.95 -1.43 17.26
C LYS A 49 9.26 -2.10 16.09
N HIS A 50 8.15 -2.73 16.35
CA HIS A 50 7.35 -3.45 15.38
C HIS A 50 5.97 -2.83 15.27
N VAL A 51 5.22 -3.24 14.26
CA VAL A 51 3.79 -2.97 14.16
C VAL A 51 3.08 -4.28 13.84
N PHE A 52 1.86 -4.38 14.32
CA PHE A 52 0.92 -5.39 13.90
C PHE A 52 0.05 -4.80 12.78
N LYS A 53 0.18 -5.32 11.57
CA LYS A 53 -0.65 -4.93 10.42
C LYS A 53 -1.72 -5.99 10.22
N VAL A 54 -2.98 -5.61 10.41
CA VAL A 54 -4.15 -6.43 10.08
C VAL A 54 -4.55 -6.09 8.65
N VAL A 55 -4.50 -7.03 7.74
CA VAL A 55 -4.81 -6.82 6.32
C VAL A 55 -6.03 -7.64 5.90
N SER A 56 -6.91 -7.03 5.10
CA SER A 56 -8.05 -7.70 4.47
C SER A 56 -7.94 -7.74 2.94
N SER A 57 -6.92 -7.12 2.34
CA SER A 57 -6.63 -7.21 0.92
C SER A 57 -5.73 -8.39 0.63
N PRO A 58 -6.08 -9.27 -0.32
CA PRO A 58 -5.15 -10.27 -0.84
C PRO A 58 -3.88 -9.68 -1.44
N ALA A 59 -3.95 -8.47 -2.07
CA ALA A 59 -2.78 -7.81 -2.63
C ALA A 59 -1.74 -7.49 -1.56
N ASP A 60 -2.17 -6.86 -0.45
CA ASP A 60 -1.30 -6.53 0.68
C ASP A 60 -0.67 -7.80 1.28
N TYR A 61 -1.47 -8.87 1.40
CA TYR A 61 -0.98 -10.14 1.93
C TYR A 61 0.06 -10.76 1.02
N PHE A 62 -0.18 -10.84 -0.29
CA PHE A 62 0.79 -11.38 -1.24
C PHE A 62 2.09 -10.58 -1.22
N TYR A 63 1.99 -9.27 -1.24
CA TYR A 63 3.16 -8.40 -1.20
C TYR A 63 3.98 -8.54 0.08
N LEU A 64 3.34 -8.69 1.24
CA LEU A 64 4.02 -8.73 2.53
C LEU A 64 4.45 -10.13 2.98
N ALA A 65 3.72 -11.19 2.57
CA ALA A 65 3.85 -12.51 3.17
C ALA A 65 3.96 -13.70 2.19
N ALA A 66 3.81 -13.52 0.87
CA ALA A 66 4.05 -14.60 -0.07
C ALA A 66 5.51 -15.07 -0.04
N ASP A 67 5.77 -16.35 -0.31
CA ASP A 67 7.11 -16.94 -0.26
C ASP A 67 8.08 -16.32 -1.29
N ASP A 68 7.55 -15.90 -2.43
CA ASP A 68 8.25 -15.28 -3.55
C ASP A 68 8.10 -13.74 -3.59
N ARG A 69 7.63 -13.14 -2.48
CA ARG A 69 7.53 -11.68 -2.39
C ARG A 69 8.88 -11.00 -2.58
N PRO A 70 8.90 -9.76 -3.06
CA PRO A 70 10.14 -9.01 -3.16
C PRO A 70 10.72 -8.75 -1.76
N THR A 71 12.03 -8.91 -1.63
CA THR A 71 12.78 -8.75 -0.38
C THR A 71 14.00 -7.86 -0.55
N GLY A 72 14.55 -7.35 0.55
CA GLY A 72 15.74 -6.49 0.56
C GLY A 72 15.51 -5.19 1.31
N ILE A 73 16.51 -4.30 1.23
CA ILE A 73 16.54 -3.06 2.04
C ILE A 73 15.42 -2.06 1.72
N HIS A 74 14.78 -2.17 0.57
CA HIS A 74 13.70 -1.29 0.16
C HIS A 74 12.30 -1.92 0.29
N PHE A 75 12.18 -3.08 0.96
CA PHE A 75 10.93 -3.77 1.21
C PHE A 75 10.71 -3.98 2.70
N PRO A 76 9.45 -4.01 3.18
CA PRO A 76 9.16 -4.24 4.58
C PRO A 76 9.71 -5.58 5.08
N HIS A 77 10.28 -5.58 6.28
CA HIS A 77 10.68 -6.81 6.95
C HIS A 77 9.48 -7.43 7.64
N LEU A 78 9.15 -8.67 7.28
CA LEU A 78 8.15 -9.49 7.96
C LEU A 78 8.84 -10.32 9.04
N PHE A 79 8.39 -10.16 10.29
CA PHE A 79 8.86 -10.96 11.43
C PHE A 79 8.03 -12.24 11.58
N ALA A 80 6.69 -12.11 11.47
CA ALA A 80 5.79 -13.25 11.59
C ALA A 80 4.47 -13.04 10.82
N ASP A 81 3.93 -14.12 10.26
CA ASP A 81 2.54 -14.24 9.84
C ASP A 81 1.79 -15.04 10.90
N HIS A 82 0.88 -14.39 11.61
CA HIS A 82 0.06 -15.00 12.66
C HIS A 82 -1.24 -15.61 12.10
N GLY A 83 -1.42 -15.60 10.77
CA GLY A 83 -2.55 -16.23 10.10
C GLY A 83 -3.84 -15.42 10.15
N ILE A 84 -4.97 -16.13 10.01
CA ILE A 84 -6.30 -15.52 9.93
C ILE A 84 -6.80 -15.20 11.35
N VAL A 85 -7.23 -13.95 11.55
CA VAL A 85 -7.73 -13.44 12.86
C VAL A 85 -9.18 -12.97 12.81
N GLY A 86 -9.86 -13.07 11.66
CA GLY A 86 -11.25 -12.67 11.54
C GLY A 86 -11.72 -12.58 10.09
N LYS A 87 -12.90 -11.99 9.91
CA LYS A 87 -13.47 -11.64 8.60
C LYS A 87 -13.73 -10.15 8.52
N ALA A 88 -13.37 -9.56 7.39
CA ALA A 88 -13.64 -8.18 7.06
C ALA A 88 -15.02 -8.02 6.38
N SER A 89 -15.56 -6.80 6.39
CA SER A 89 -16.83 -6.47 5.75
C SER A 89 -16.80 -6.65 4.22
N ASN A 90 -15.62 -6.54 3.60
CA ASN A 90 -15.41 -6.78 2.18
C ASN A 90 -15.46 -8.28 1.78
N GLY A 91 -15.68 -9.19 2.75
CA GLY A 91 -15.81 -10.63 2.53
C GLY A 91 -14.48 -11.40 2.57
N TYR A 92 -13.33 -10.73 2.59
CA TYR A 92 -12.03 -11.36 2.78
C TYR A 92 -11.75 -11.66 4.25
N SER A 93 -10.73 -12.49 4.49
CA SER A 93 -10.26 -12.77 5.85
C SER A 93 -9.28 -11.70 6.29
N PHE A 94 -9.39 -11.24 7.54
CA PHE A 94 -8.33 -10.51 8.19
C PHE A 94 -7.16 -11.44 8.48
N ARG A 95 -5.97 -11.04 8.04
CA ARG A 95 -4.70 -11.67 8.41
C ARG A 95 -3.87 -10.74 9.25
N LEU A 96 -3.18 -11.29 10.23
CA LEU A 96 -2.35 -10.55 11.17
C LEU A 96 -0.88 -10.77 10.84
N LEU A 97 -0.20 -9.71 10.47
CA LEU A 97 1.23 -9.69 10.16
C LEU A 97 1.98 -8.86 11.19
N GLU A 98 3.13 -9.34 11.63
CA GLU A 98 4.08 -8.59 12.44
C GLU A 98 5.21 -8.12 11.54
N ILE A 99 5.32 -6.81 11.33
CA ILE A 99 6.27 -6.20 10.42
C ILE A 99 7.09 -5.12 11.12
N GLU A 100 8.18 -4.70 10.50
CA GLU A 100 8.96 -3.57 11.01
C GLU A 100 8.14 -2.28 11.08
N ARG A 101 8.46 -1.45 12.06
CA ARG A 101 7.90 -0.10 12.15
C ARG A 101 8.66 0.83 11.22
N LEU A 102 7.93 1.41 10.29
CA LEU A 102 8.43 2.42 9.37
C LEU A 102 7.99 3.82 9.81
N LEU A 103 8.69 4.82 9.32
CA LEU A 103 8.46 6.24 9.60
C LEU A 103 7.99 6.97 8.34
N PRO A 104 7.23 8.06 8.46
CA PRO A 104 6.95 8.93 7.34
C PRO A 104 8.24 9.42 6.69
N LEU A 105 8.22 9.60 5.35
CA LEU A 105 9.38 10.09 4.61
C LEU A 105 9.87 11.45 5.12
N ALA A 106 11.19 11.58 5.28
CA ALA A 106 11.86 12.82 5.66
C ALA A 106 13.26 12.91 5.01
N GLY A 107 13.84 14.09 4.98
CA GLY A 107 15.20 14.30 4.47
C GLY A 107 15.42 13.75 3.07
N GLU A 108 16.52 13.03 2.88
CA GLU A 108 16.90 12.44 1.59
C GLU A 108 15.89 11.39 1.09
N ALA A 109 15.30 10.60 2.00
CA ALA A 109 14.27 9.62 1.63
C ALA A 109 13.02 10.31 1.04
N ALA A 110 12.65 11.49 1.52
CA ALA A 110 11.54 12.26 0.94
C ALA A 110 11.87 12.78 -0.46
N GLU A 111 13.11 13.18 -0.71
CA GLU A 111 13.56 13.60 -2.05
C GLU A 111 13.52 12.42 -3.04
N LEU A 112 14.05 11.27 -2.63
CA LEU A 112 14.02 10.05 -3.44
C LEU A 112 12.58 9.58 -3.70
N GLY A 113 11.72 9.63 -2.68
CA GLY A 113 10.30 9.31 -2.81
C GLY A 113 9.60 10.21 -3.82
N ARG A 114 9.85 11.52 -3.75
CA ARG A 114 9.30 12.50 -4.70
C ARG A 114 9.78 12.26 -6.13
N MET A 115 11.07 11.95 -6.32
CA MET A 115 11.62 11.61 -7.64
C MET A 115 10.93 10.36 -8.21
N LEU A 116 10.77 9.31 -7.41
CA LEU A 116 10.13 8.07 -7.83
C LEU A 116 8.65 8.28 -8.17
N VAL A 117 7.90 9.01 -7.33
CA VAL A 117 6.49 9.33 -7.55
C VAL A 117 6.29 10.16 -8.82
N ASN A 118 7.13 11.18 -9.05
CA ASN A 118 7.07 12.01 -10.25
C ASN A 118 7.31 11.17 -11.51
N ALA A 119 8.35 10.35 -11.51
CA ALA A 119 8.65 9.46 -12.65
C ALA A 119 7.51 8.46 -12.92
N TYR A 120 6.91 7.93 -11.84
CA TYR A 120 5.77 7.03 -11.96
C TYR A 120 4.54 7.76 -12.52
N TRP A 121 4.24 8.96 -12.05
CA TRP A 121 3.16 9.79 -12.57
C TRP A 121 3.34 10.12 -14.05
N GLU A 122 4.53 10.61 -14.45
CA GLU A 122 4.86 10.90 -15.84
C GLU A 122 4.72 9.65 -16.73
N GLY A 123 5.14 8.49 -16.22
CA GLY A 123 4.93 7.21 -16.88
C GLY A 123 3.44 6.86 -17.04
N CYS A 124 2.62 7.05 -16.01
CA CYS A 124 1.18 6.83 -16.08
C CYS A 124 0.50 7.76 -17.10
N GLU A 125 0.90 9.03 -17.18
CA GLU A 125 0.41 9.97 -18.20
C GLU A 125 0.82 9.55 -19.61
N LYS A 126 2.08 9.16 -19.82
CA LYS A 126 2.61 8.66 -21.07
C LYS A 126 1.82 7.45 -21.61
N TRP A 127 1.39 6.57 -20.71
CA TRP A 127 0.66 5.35 -21.02
C TRP A 127 -0.84 5.43 -20.69
N ALA A 128 -1.41 6.63 -20.65
CA ALA A 128 -2.81 6.86 -20.26
C ALA A 128 -3.82 6.04 -21.10
N ASN A 129 -3.51 5.81 -22.38
CA ASN A 129 -4.33 5.02 -23.29
C ASN A 129 -4.32 3.50 -23.02
N MET A 130 -3.45 3.01 -22.13
CA MET A 130 -3.34 1.60 -21.76
C MET A 130 -4.27 1.21 -20.59
N GLY A 131 -5.13 2.13 -20.15
CA GLY A 131 -6.12 1.86 -19.10
C GLY A 131 -5.46 1.39 -17.79
N VAL A 132 -5.94 0.26 -17.26
CA VAL A 132 -5.43 -0.31 -16.01
C VAL A 132 -3.95 -0.72 -16.05
N ASN A 133 -3.39 -0.98 -17.21
CA ASN A 133 -1.99 -1.38 -17.37
C ASN A 133 -1.00 -0.21 -17.35
N ARG A 134 -1.48 1.05 -17.34
CA ARG A 134 -0.60 2.22 -17.37
C ARG A 134 0.40 2.25 -16.21
N GLY A 135 -0.03 1.87 -15.01
CA GLY A 135 0.82 1.81 -13.84
C GLY A 135 1.92 0.76 -13.95
N ARG A 136 1.60 -0.43 -14.46
CA ARG A 136 2.57 -1.50 -14.74
C ARG A 136 3.63 -1.05 -15.73
N LEU A 137 3.21 -0.42 -16.83
CA LEU A 137 4.13 0.10 -17.85
C LEU A 137 4.99 1.24 -17.32
N ALA A 138 4.44 2.12 -16.48
CA ALA A 138 5.20 3.18 -15.82
C ALA A 138 6.30 2.59 -14.92
N LEU A 139 5.97 1.61 -14.08
CA LEU A 139 6.91 0.97 -13.20
C LEU A 139 8.01 0.22 -13.97
N TYR A 140 7.63 -0.57 -14.97
CA TYR A 140 8.57 -1.24 -15.86
C TYR A 140 9.53 -0.25 -16.54
N HIS A 141 9.01 0.88 -17.04
CA HIS A 141 9.84 1.90 -17.67
C HIS A 141 10.86 2.50 -16.71
N ILE A 142 10.48 2.81 -15.47
CA ILE A 142 11.41 3.28 -14.44
C ILE A 142 12.52 2.25 -14.17
N ALA A 143 12.17 0.96 -14.15
CA ALA A 143 13.15 -0.10 -13.95
C ALA A 143 14.18 -0.19 -15.10
N GLN A 144 13.77 0.08 -16.34
CA GLN A 144 14.63 0.01 -17.53
C GLN A 144 15.42 1.30 -17.79
N ASP A 145 14.81 2.45 -17.54
CA ASP A 145 15.39 3.78 -17.78
C ASP A 145 15.13 4.68 -16.55
N PRO A 146 15.87 4.44 -15.48
CA PRO A 146 15.62 5.13 -14.21
C PRO A 146 15.98 6.62 -14.28
N PRO A 147 15.22 7.48 -13.56
CA PRO A 147 15.57 8.87 -13.40
C PRO A 147 16.98 9.04 -12.85
N ALA A 148 17.71 10.02 -13.39
CA ALA A 148 19.04 10.34 -12.90
C ALA A 148 19.00 10.71 -11.41
N GLY A 149 19.89 10.11 -10.62
CA GLY A 149 19.97 10.34 -9.17
C GLY A 149 19.26 9.30 -8.30
N LEU A 150 18.50 8.36 -8.86
CA LEU A 150 18.00 7.24 -8.07
C LEU A 150 19.15 6.29 -7.72
N PRO A 151 19.31 5.86 -6.45
CA PRO A 151 20.30 4.87 -6.06
C PRO A 151 20.09 3.53 -6.78
N ALA A 152 21.16 2.87 -7.18
CA ALA A 152 21.08 1.58 -7.86
C ALA A 152 20.33 0.49 -7.07
N SER A 153 20.36 0.55 -5.72
CA SER A 153 19.59 -0.35 -4.86
C SER A 153 18.08 -0.13 -4.99
N LEU A 154 17.64 1.15 -5.08
CA LEU A 154 16.23 1.48 -5.26
C LEU A 154 15.75 1.10 -6.67
N VAL A 155 16.57 1.31 -7.71
CA VAL A 155 16.27 0.86 -9.08
C VAL A 155 16.06 -0.66 -9.12
N LYS A 156 16.92 -1.43 -8.45
CA LYS A 156 16.75 -2.89 -8.33
C LYS A 156 15.47 -3.27 -7.59
N ALA A 157 15.09 -2.50 -6.57
CA ALA A 157 13.83 -2.74 -5.85
C ALA A 157 12.60 -2.45 -6.73
N VAL A 158 12.64 -1.38 -7.52
CA VAL A 158 11.58 -1.08 -8.50
C VAL A 158 11.47 -2.19 -9.55
N ALA A 159 12.58 -2.73 -10.03
CA ALA A 159 12.59 -3.87 -10.95
C ALA A 159 11.96 -5.12 -10.30
N ALA A 160 12.37 -5.46 -9.07
CA ALA A 160 11.80 -6.60 -8.33
C ALA A 160 10.29 -6.43 -8.04
N LEU A 161 9.84 -5.19 -7.77
CA LEU A 161 8.41 -4.90 -7.64
C LEU A 161 7.68 -5.06 -8.98
N SER A 162 8.29 -4.65 -10.10
CA SER A 162 7.73 -4.83 -11.44
C SER A 162 7.55 -6.31 -11.78
N ASP A 163 8.58 -7.14 -11.51
CA ASP A 163 8.54 -8.59 -11.73
C ASP A 163 7.43 -9.24 -10.88
N PHE A 164 7.32 -8.87 -9.60
CA PHE A 164 6.27 -9.35 -8.71
C PHE A 164 4.86 -9.01 -9.23
N ILE A 165 4.65 -7.78 -9.72
CA ILE A 165 3.35 -7.35 -10.26
C ILE A 165 3.00 -8.09 -11.56
N GLU A 166 3.97 -8.58 -12.33
CA GLU A 166 3.70 -9.40 -13.51
C GLU A 166 3.17 -10.79 -13.14
N GLU A 167 3.63 -11.37 -12.03
CA GLU A 167 3.24 -12.70 -11.57
C GLU A 167 1.90 -12.71 -10.80
N TYR A 168 1.55 -11.60 -10.14
CA TYR A 168 0.35 -11.49 -9.33
C TYR A 168 -0.73 -10.60 -9.98
N PRO A 169 -2.03 -10.87 -9.75
CA PRO A 169 -3.13 -10.06 -10.29
C PRO A 169 -3.31 -8.75 -9.51
N VAL A 170 -2.22 -8.03 -9.29
CA VAL A 170 -2.18 -6.76 -8.55
C VAL A 170 -1.75 -5.61 -9.45
N GLN A 171 -2.02 -4.39 -9.03
CA GLN A 171 -1.59 -3.17 -9.72
C GLN A 171 -0.70 -2.34 -8.80
N PRO A 172 0.27 -1.57 -9.35
CA PRO A 172 1.11 -0.71 -8.54
C PRO A 172 0.36 0.56 -8.12
N ASP A 173 0.58 0.99 -6.87
CA ASP A 173 0.15 2.27 -6.33
C ASP A 173 1.30 2.98 -5.62
N LEU A 174 2.02 3.82 -6.35
CA LEU A 174 3.06 4.68 -5.78
C LEU A 174 2.57 6.11 -5.52
N LEU A 175 1.31 6.43 -5.86
CA LEU A 175 0.78 7.78 -5.73
C LEU A 175 0.21 8.07 -4.34
N ASN A 176 -0.16 7.03 -3.59
CA ASN A 176 -0.60 7.18 -2.22
C ASN A 176 0.61 7.50 -1.32
N PRO A 177 0.61 8.63 -0.60
CA PRO A 177 1.74 9.03 0.25
C PRO A 177 2.14 8.01 1.32
N GLY A 178 1.18 7.18 1.78
CA GLY A 178 1.44 6.12 2.77
C GLY A 178 2.19 4.91 2.21
N ASN A 179 2.29 4.77 0.88
CA ASN A 179 2.88 3.60 0.23
C ASN A 179 4.41 3.66 0.14
N LEU A 180 4.99 4.83 0.41
CA LEU A 180 6.42 5.05 0.54
C LEU A 180 6.73 5.56 1.95
N MET A 181 7.55 4.83 2.66
CA MET A 181 7.96 5.17 4.03
C MET A 181 9.48 5.07 4.15
N MET A 182 10.03 5.27 5.34
CA MET A 182 11.47 5.10 5.57
C MET A 182 11.75 4.36 6.87
N ARG A 183 12.94 3.74 6.95
CA ARG A 183 13.54 3.27 8.21
C ARG A 183 14.15 4.42 8.99
N GLY A 184 14.47 4.19 10.24
CA GLY A 184 15.14 5.16 11.10
C GLY A 184 16.54 5.59 10.63
N ASP A 185 17.17 4.81 9.77
CA ASP A 185 18.46 5.13 9.12
C ASP A 185 18.33 5.96 7.83
N GLY A 186 17.10 6.34 7.45
CA GLY A 186 16.80 7.11 6.23
C GLY A 186 16.61 6.26 4.97
N THR A 187 16.65 4.93 5.05
CA THR A 187 16.40 4.07 3.88
C THR A 187 14.94 4.15 3.46
N LEU A 188 14.68 4.54 2.20
CA LEU A 188 13.33 4.52 1.61
C LEU A 188 12.82 3.07 1.48
N VAL A 189 11.57 2.83 1.85
CA VAL A 189 10.89 1.53 1.78
C VAL A 189 9.59 1.66 1.00
N LEU A 190 9.38 0.75 0.06
CA LEU A 190 8.12 0.54 -0.66
C LEU A 190 7.19 -0.21 0.31
N SER A 191 6.41 0.52 1.12
CA SER A 191 5.69 -0.07 2.27
C SER A 191 4.40 -0.79 1.89
N ASP A 192 3.65 -0.25 0.93
CA ASP A 192 2.33 -0.76 0.51
C ASP A 192 2.02 -0.41 -0.97
N PRO A 193 2.91 -0.77 -1.92
CA PRO A 193 2.91 -0.23 -3.27
C PRO A 193 1.97 -0.95 -4.24
N VAL A 194 1.05 -1.79 -3.76
CA VAL A 194 0.17 -2.61 -4.63
C VAL A 194 -1.28 -2.62 -4.15
N PHE A 195 -2.21 -2.81 -5.09
CA PHE A 195 -3.63 -2.98 -4.81
C PHE A 195 -4.29 -3.98 -5.77
N LEU A 196 -5.49 -4.46 -5.43
CA LEU A 196 -6.35 -5.21 -6.36
C LEU A 196 -7.12 -4.20 -7.23
N PRO A 197 -7.15 -4.41 -8.57
CA PRO A 197 -7.89 -3.56 -9.49
C PRO A 197 -9.42 -3.72 -9.37
#